data_2bd86537d9b5b2eab48a6169f6898a76
#
_entry.id   2bd86537d9b5b2eab48a6169f6898a76
#
_cell.length_a   1.000
_cell.length_b   1.000
_cell.length_c   1.000
_cell.angle_alpha   90.00
_cell.angle_beta   90.00
_cell.angle_gamma   90.00
#
_symmetry.space_group_name_H-M   'P 1'
#
loop_
_entity.id
_entity.type
_entity.pdbx_description
1 polymer ?
#
loop_
_entity_poly.entity_id
_entity_poly.type
_entity_poly.pdbx_seq_one_letter_code
_entity_poly.pdbx_strand_id
1 'polypeptide(L)'
;GDGALNNITKKERLMLGRQQQKLDKVLGGIENLPRIPAALFLVDITHEHIALAEAKNLGIKTIGVVDTNSDPTKVDFAIPANDDATKSIQLITNYLVEAIKEGLAERKKDKEEAETKTEADAKATAEAAE
;
A
#
# COMPACT_ATOMS: atom_id res chain seq x y z
N GLY A 1 -24.17 -13.39 -6.24
CA GLY A 1 -24.31 -13.97 -4.95
C GLY A 1 -25.61 -13.74 -4.20
N ASP A 2 -26.71 -13.24 -4.83
CA ASP A 2 -27.96 -12.90 -4.11
C ASP A 2 -28.85 -14.08 -3.72
N GLY A 3 -28.54 -15.29 -4.15
CA GLY A 3 -29.38 -16.47 -3.89
C GLY A 3 -29.26 -17.07 -2.47
N ALA A 4 -28.13 -16.86 -1.80
CA ALA A 4 -27.88 -17.48 -0.49
C ALA A 4 -28.61 -16.77 0.68
N LEU A 5 -29.03 -15.52 0.49
CA LEU A 5 -29.64 -14.69 1.54
C LEU A 5 -31.18 -14.87 1.68
N ASN A 6 -31.82 -15.62 0.78
CA ASN A 6 -33.27 -15.74 0.76
C ASN A 6 -33.85 -16.69 1.83
N ASN A 7 -33.01 -17.56 2.44
CA ASN A 7 -33.45 -18.52 3.47
C ASN A 7 -33.06 -18.12 4.90
N ILE A 8 -32.58 -16.87 5.11
CA ILE A 8 -32.10 -16.42 6.41
C ILE A 8 -33.17 -15.59 7.11
N THR A 9 -33.35 -15.80 8.41
CA THR A 9 -34.29 -15.01 9.23
C THR A 9 -33.90 -13.54 9.29
N LYS A 10 -34.86 -12.64 9.54
CA LYS A 10 -34.59 -11.19 9.69
C LYS A 10 -33.53 -10.88 10.76
N LYS A 11 -33.51 -11.66 11.84
CA LYS A 11 -32.54 -11.54 12.92
C LYS A 11 -31.12 -11.88 12.45
N GLU A 12 -30.97 -12.98 11.74
CA GLU A 12 -29.68 -13.42 11.20
C GLU A 12 -29.13 -12.43 10.16
N ARG A 13 -29.99 -11.91 9.28
CA ARG A 13 -29.61 -10.89 8.31
C ARG A 13 -29.11 -9.62 8.99
N LEU A 14 -29.77 -9.20 10.08
CA LEU A 14 -29.33 -8.05 10.85
C LEU A 14 -27.97 -8.30 11.55
N MET A 15 -27.76 -9.49 12.08
CA MET A 15 -26.49 -9.87 12.70
C MET A 15 -25.36 -9.93 11.68
N LEU A 16 -25.57 -10.52 10.51
CA LEU A 16 -24.62 -10.55 9.41
C LEU A 16 -24.25 -9.13 8.94
N GLY A 17 -25.24 -8.26 8.76
CA GLY A 17 -24.99 -6.86 8.38
C GLY A 17 -24.15 -6.10 9.41
N ARG A 18 -24.39 -6.31 10.71
CA ARG A 18 -23.54 -5.72 11.77
C ARG A 18 -22.12 -6.29 11.77
N GLN A 19 -21.97 -7.57 11.48
CA GLN A 19 -20.67 -8.22 11.39
C GLN A 19 -19.88 -7.72 10.16
N GLN A 20 -20.56 -7.60 9.02
CA GLN A 20 -19.98 -6.98 7.83
C GLN A 20 -19.48 -5.56 8.11
N GLN A 21 -20.31 -4.70 8.70
CA GLN A 21 -19.91 -3.33 9.05
C GLN A 21 -18.69 -3.25 9.99
N LYS A 22 -18.52 -4.23 10.90
CA LYS A 22 -17.32 -4.31 11.73
C LYS A 22 -16.09 -4.69 10.91
N LEU A 23 -16.22 -5.65 10.01
CA LEU A 23 -15.14 -6.07 9.13
C LEU A 23 -14.73 -4.95 8.17
N ASP A 24 -15.70 -4.24 7.58
CA ASP A 24 -15.45 -3.11 6.68
C ASP A 24 -14.63 -2.00 7.36
N LYS A 25 -14.88 -1.74 8.64
CA LYS A 25 -14.10 -0.76 9.40
C LYS A 25 -12.62 -1.15 9.59
N VAL A 26 -12.34 -2.45 9.70
CA VAL A 26 -11.00 -2.96 10.00
C VAL A 26 -10.27 -3.33 8.71
N LEU A 27 -10.96 -3.94 7.76
CA LEU A 27 -10.39 -4.54 6.55
C LEU A 27 -10.77 -3.80 5.26
N GLY A 28 -11.68 -2.82 5.29
CA GLY A 28 -12.16 -2.11 4.09
C GLY A 28 -11.04 -1.42 3.29
N GLY A 29 -9.95 -1.04 3.96
CA GLY A 29 -8.79 -0.44 3.28
C GLY A 29 -8.04 -1.39 2.34
N ILE A 30 -8.16 -2.71 2.55
CA ILE A 30 -7.50 -3.74 1.73
C ILE A 30 -8.44 -4.42 0.72
N GLU A 31 -9.76 -4.19 0.81
CA GLU A 31 -10.77 -4.83 -0.05
C GLU A 31 -10.49 -4.61 -1.54
N ASN A 32 -10.08 -3.39 -1.90
CA ASN A 32 -9.80 -2.99 -3.27
C ASN A 32 -8.30 -3.02 -3.63
N LEU A 33 -7.46 -3.67 -2.81
CA LEU A 33 -6.03 -3.75 -3.05
C LEU A 33 -5.73 -4.77 -4.16
N PRO A 34 -5.34 -4.36 -5.38
CA PRO A 34 -5.20 -5.27 -6.52
C PRO A 34 -3.95 -6.14 -6.42
N ARG A 35 -2.99 -5.75 -5.60
CA ARG A 35 -1.70 -6.45 -5.42
C ARG A 35 -1.06 -6.11 -4.08
N ILE A 36 -0.16 -6.96 -3.64
CA ILE A 36 0.68 -6.72 -2.45
C ILE A 36 1.49 -5.44 -2.65
N PRO A 37 1.56 -4.54 -1.65
CA PRO A 37 2.35 -3.32 -1.74
C PRO A 37 3.84 -3.63 -1.85
N ALA A 38 4.59 -2.80 -2.57
CA ALA A 38 6.03 -2.95 -2.76
C ALA A 38 6.82 -2.61 -1.50
N ALA A 39 6.32 -1.71 -0.67
CA ALA A 39 6.91 -1.30 0.60
C ALA A 39 5.84 -0.94 1.61
N LEU A 40 6.16 -1.08 2.90
CA LEU A 40 5.33 -0.69 4.02
C LEU A 40 6.10 0.33 4.87
N PHE A 41 5.47 1.46 5.17
CA PHE A 41 5.99 2.46 6.10
C PHE A 41 5.27 2.36 7.44
N LEU A 42 6.06 2.25 8.52
CA LEU A 42 5.59 2.10 9.89
C LEU A 42 6.10 3.27 10.74
N VAL A 43 5.21 3.94 11.46
CA VAL A 43 5.57 5.06 12.32
C VAL A 43 6.11 4.58 13.67
N ASP A 44 5.49 3.56 14.25
CA ASP A 44 5.92 2.90 15.50
C ASP A 44 5.99 1.40 15.27
N ILE A 45 7.20 0.86 15.22
CA ILE A 45 7.43 -0.57 14.96
C ILE A 45 7.13 -1.46 16.17
N THR A 46 7.06 -0.87 17.38
CA THR A 46 6.70 -1.61 18.60
C THR A 46 5.20 -1.78 18.69
N HIS A 47 4.45 -0.72 18.40
CA HIS A 47 2.99 -0.77 18.39
C HIS A 47 2.46 -1.59 17.22
N GLU A 48 3.02 -1.39 16.03
CA GLU A 48 2.59 -2.04 14.78
C GLU A 48 3.34 -3.36 14.49
N HIS A 49 3.71 -4.11 15.55
CA HIS A 49 4.48 -5.35 15.43
C HIS A 49 3.78 -6.43 14.60
N ILE A 50 2.44 -6.45 14.55
CA ILE A 50 1.66 -7.40 13.74
C ILE A 50 1.86 -7.09 12.26
N ALA A 51 1.70 -5.83 11.86
CA ALA A 51 1.91 -5.40 10.48
C ALA A 51 3.34 -5.66 10.02
N LEU A 52 4.32 -5.45 10.91
CA LEU A 52 5.73 -5.76 10.65
C LEU A 52 5.97 -7.25 10.42
N ALA A 53 5.37 -8.11 11.25
CA ALA A 53 5.48 -9.56 11.11
C ALA A 53 4.83 -10.06 9.81
N GLU A 54 3.67 -9.53 9.45
CA GLU A 54 2.99 -9.84 8.19
C GLU A 54 3.81 -9.39 6.98
N ALA A 55 4.36 -8.18 7.00
CA ALA A 55 5.22 -7.68 5.93
C ALA A 55 6.44 -8.57 5.70
N LYS A 56 7.10 -9.02 6.77
CA LYS A 56 8.22 -9.97 6.69
C LYS A 56 7.81 -11.32 6.07
N ASN A 57 6.68 -11.87 6.49
CA ASN A 57 6.17 -13.13 5.94
C ASN A 57 5.82 -13.03 4.45
N LEU A 58 5.37 -11.87 4.01
CA LEU A 58 5.03 -11.58 2.61
C LEU A 58 6.23 -11.08 1.77
N GLY A 59 7.40 -10.90 2.39
CA GLY A 59 8.58 -10.37 1.70
C GLY A 59 8.47 -8.91 1.28
N ILE A 60 7.62 -8.13 1.93
CA ILE A 60 7.43 -6.70 1.69
C ILE A 60 8.58 -5.93 2.35
N LYS A 61 9.17 -4.98 1.63
CA LYS A 61 10.18 -4.09 2.20
C LYS A 61 9.57 -3.18 3.25
N THR A 62 10.24 -3.08 4.40
CA THR A 62 9.76 -2.32 5.55
C THR A 62 10.64 -1.11 5.81
N ILE A 63 10.00 0.06 5.93
CA ILE A 63 10.62 1.32 6.34
C ILE A 63 9.97 1.69 7.67
N GLY A 64 10.73 1.85 8.73
CA GLY A 64 10.17 2.13 10.05
C GLY A 64 10.82 3.31 10.75
N VAL A 65 10.02 4.12 11.42
CA VAL A 65 10.49 5.07 12.41
C VAL A 65 10.85 4.29 13.67
N VAL A 66 12.06 4.50 14.16
CA VAL A 66 12.63 3.75 15.28
C VAL A 66 13.01 4.73 16.37
N ASP A 67 12.32 4.68 17.48
CA ASP A 67 12.65 5.43 18.70
C ASP A 67 13.49 4.57 19.66
N THR A 68 13.84 5.10 20.80
CA THR A 68 14.71 4.50 21.83
C THR A 68 14.18 3.20 22.43
N ASN A 69 12.86 2.98 22.36
CA ASN A 69 12.17 1.76 22.84
C ASN A 69 12.09 0.64 21.80
N SER A 70 12.63 0.88 20.60
CA SER A 70 12.43 0.03 19.43
C SER A 70 13.74 -0.58 18.93
N ASP A 71 13.67 -1.80 18.37
CA ASP A 71 14.83 -2.51 17.81
C ASP A 71 14.96 -2.25 16.29
N PRO A 72 16.01 -1.52 15.85
CA PRO A 72 16.21 -1.18 14.44
C PRO A 72 16.45 -2.38 13.53
N THR A 73 16.88 -3.53 14.09
CA THR A 73 17.15 -4.73 13.29
C THR A 73 15.88 -5.40 12.74
N LYS A 74 14.72 -5.00 13.25
CA LYS A 74 13.43 -5.55 12.84
C LYS A 74 12.90 -5.02 11.52
N VAL A 75 13.45 -3.92 10.99
CA VAL A 75 13.02 -3.30 9.72
C VAL A 75 14.16 -3.33 8.71
N ASP A 76 13.83 -3.28 7.41
CA ASP A 76 14.85 -3.21 6.35
C ASP A 76 15.54 -1.84 6.35
N PHE A 77 14.75 -0.77 6.55
CA PHE A 77 15.22 0.61 6.58
C PHE A 77 14.74 1.30 7.84
N ALA A 78 15.64 1.52 8.78
CA ALA A 78 15.35 2.21 10.04
C ALA A 78 15.59 3.73 9.90
N ILE A 79 14.61 4.52 10.31
CA ILE A 79 14.70 5.97 10.41
C ILE A 79 14.72 6.32 11.90
N PRO A 80 15.88 6.67 12.48
CA PRO A 80 15.95 7.03 13.90
C PRO A 80 15.26 8.38 14.12
N ALA A 81 14.12 8.37 14.77
CA ALA A 81 13.36 9.58 15.09
C ALA A 81 12.33 9.32 16.17
N ASN A 82 11.76 10.38 16.72
CA ASN A 82 10.68 10.30 17.69
C ASN A 82 9.36 9.97 17.01
N ASP A 83 8.73 8.88 17.45
CA ASP A 83 7.48 8.34 16.91
C ASP A 83 6.20 8.85 17.60
N ASP A 84 6.34 9.59 18.73
CA ASP A 84 5.24 10.23 19.47
C ASP A 84 5.00 11.69 19.05
N ALA A 85 6.07 12.39 18.64
CA ALA A 85 5.99 13.81 18.36
C ALA A 85 5.36 14.09 16.99
N THR A 86 4.19 14.71 16.96
CA THR A 86 3.46 15.06 15.73
C THR A 86 4.34 15.78 14.70
N LYS A 87 5.21 16.70 15.14
CA LYS A 87 6.10 17.45 14.25
C LYS A 87 7.16 16.55 13.60
N SER A 88 7.70 15.58 14.35
CA SER A 88 8.66 14.61 13.83
C SER A 88 8.02 13.72 12.77
N ILE A 89 6.87 13.14 13.09
CA ILE A 89 6.09 12.30 12.18
C ILE A 89 5.71 13.07 10.91
N GLN A 90 5.24 14.30 11.06
CA GLN A 90 4.85 15.15 9.93
C GLN A 90 6.03 15.45 9.01
N LEU A 91 7.19 15.76 9.56
CA LEU A 91 8.40 16.04 8.77
C LEU A 91 8.79 14.82 7.93
N ILE A 92 8.91 13.66 8.55
CA ILE A 92 9.30 12.41 7.88
C ILE A 92 8.27 12.02 6.82
N THR A 93 6.97 12.11 7.17
CA THR A 93 5.88 11.78 6.23
C THR A 93 5.88 12.71 5.02
N ASN A 94 6.16 14.00 5.20
CA ASN A 94 6.26 14.94 4.08
C ASN A 94 7.39 14.58 3.13
N TYR A 95 8.57 14.23 3.64
CA TYR A 95 9.69 13.77 2.79
C TYR A 95 9.33 12.51 1.99
N LEU A 96 8.67 11.55 2.62
CA LEU A 96 8.21 10.34 1.93
C LEU A 96 7.18 10.65 0.84
N VAL A 97 6.24 11.55 1.13
CA VAL A 97 5.23 11.98 0.15
C VAL A 97 5.87 12.68 -1.05
N GLU A 98 6.87 13.52 -0.83
CA GLU A 98 7.63 14.17 -1.91
C GLU A 98 8.35 13.14 -2.78
N ALA A 99 9.09 12.21 -2.18
CA ALA A 99 9.77 11.14 -2.90
C ALA A 99 8.80 10.25 -3.71
N ILE A 100 7.63 9.93 -3.14
CA ILE A 100 6.59 9.17 -3.85
C ILE A 100 6.05 9.98 -5.05
N LYS A 101 5.84 11.28 -4.90
CA LYS A 101 5.37 12.15 -6.00
C LYS A 101 6.39 12.20 -7.15
N GLU A 102 7.67 12.32 -6.82
CA GLU A 102 8.76 12.31 -7.80
C GLU A 102 8.78 10.97 -8.57
N GLY A 103 8.79 9.84 -7.86
CA GLY A 103 8.78 8.52 -8.49
C GLY A 103 7.52 8.25 -9.34
N LEU A 104 6.36 8.80 -8.95
CA LEU A 104 5.15 8.71 -9.76
C LEU A 104 5.24 9.59 -11.03
N ALA A 105 5.90 10.74 -10.95
CA ALA A 105 6.12 11.61 -12.10
C ALA A 105 7.10 10.99 -13.11
N GLU A 106 8.20 10.39 -12.62
CA GLU A 106 9.15 9.65 -13.46
C GLU A 106 8.48 8.47 -14.16
N ARG A 107 7.74 7.67 -13.41
CA ARG A 107 7.01 6.53 -13.99
C ARG A 107 6.00 6.94 -15.07
N LYS A 108 5.38 8.11 -14.95
CA LYS A 108 4.49 8.63 -16.01
C LYS A 108 5.27 8.97 -17.27
N LYS A 109 6.43 9.64 -17.13
CA LYS A 109 7.30 9.98 -18.26
C LYS A 109 7.80 8.74 -18.98
N ASP A 110 8.29 7.75 -18.21
CA ASP A 110 8.78 6.47 -18.78
C ASP A 110 7.69 5.76 -19.57
N LYS A 111 6.44 5.81 -19.07
CA LYS A 111 5.30 5.21 -19.74
C LYS A 111 4.95 5.93 -21.04
N GLU A 112 4.93 7.24 -21.03
CA GLU A 112 4.68 8.09 -22.22
C GLU A 112 5.77 7.88 -23.28
N GLU A 113 7.04 7.79 -22.86
CA GLU A 113 8.17 7.50 -23.75
C GLU A 113 8.11 6.08 -24.33
N ALA A 114 7.67 5.10 -23.55
CA ALA A 114 7.51 3.72 -24.03
C ALA A 114 6.34 3.62 -25.03
N GLU A 115 5.23 4.33 -24.80
CA GLU A 115 4.09 4.37 -25.71
C GLU A 115 4.46 5.05 -27.04
N THR A 116 5.20 6.16 -26.99
CA THR A 116 5.68 6.85 -28.22
C THR A 116 6.67 6.02 -29.03
N LYS A 117 7.53 5.25 -28.37
CA LYS A 117 8.45 4.32 -29.07
C LYS A 117 7.71 3.17 -29.75
N THR A 118 6.74 2.58 -29.06
CA THR A 118 5.93 1.49 -29.66
C THR A 118 5.09 1.96 -30.83
N GLU A 119 4.56 3.19 -30.79
CA GLU A 119 3.84 3.78 -31.94
C GLU A 119 4.77 4.10 -33.12
N ALA A 120 5.99 4.57 -32.86
CA ALA A 120 6.98 4.84 -33.89
C ALA A 120 7.46 3.55 -34.58
N ASP A 121 7.72 2.50 -33.81
CA ASP A 121 8.10 1.18 -34.32
C ASP A 121 6.96 0.52 -35.12
N ALA A 122 5.72 0.67 -34.68
CA ALA A 122 4.56 0.16 -35.41
C ALA A 122 4.33 0.90 -36.74
N LYS A 123 4.60 2.21 -36.82
CA LYS A 123 4.57 2.98 -38.05
C LYS A 123 5.68 2.59 -39.03
N ALA A 124 6.91 2.41 -38.52
CA ALA A 124 8.05 2.03 -39.33
C ALA A 124 7.87 0.63 -39.94
N THR A 125 7.27 -0.30 -39.20
CA THR A 125 6.96 -1.65 -39.71
C THR A 125 5.81 -1.68 -40.72
N ALA A 126 4.85 -0.75 -40.63
CA ALA A 126 3.77 -0.62 -41.60
C ALA A 126 4.24 -0.01 -42.94
N GLU A 127 5.15 0.98 -42.91
CA GLU A 127 5.75 1.59 -44.11
C GLU A 127 6.74 0.67 -44.82
N ALA A 128 7.34 -0.29 -44.13
CA ALA A 128 8.27 -1.27 -44.74
C ALA A 128 7.56 -2.46 -45.39
N ALA A 129 6.25 -2.59 -45.25
CA ALA A 129 5.42 -3.69 -45.77
C ALA A 129 4.61 -3.33 -47.02
N GLU A 130 4.71 -2.07 -47.51
CA GLU A 130 4.18 -1.59 -48.81
C GLU A 130 5.29 -1.54 -49.85
#